data_0c61a451bed02260f3a18e7fda0e3f4a
#
_entry.id   0c61a451bed02260f3a18e7fda0e3f4a
#
_cell.length_a   1.000
_cell.length_b   1.000
_cell.length_c   1.000
_cell.angle_alpha   90.00
_cell.angle_beta   90.00
_cell.angle_gamma   90.00
#
_symmetry.space_group_name_H-M   'P 1'
#
loop_
_entity.id
_entity.type
_entity.pdbx_description
1 polymer ?
#
loop_
_entity_poly.entity_id
_entity_poly.type
_entity_poly.pdbx_seq_one_letter_code
_entity_poly.pdbx_strand_id
1 'polypeptide(L)'
;MMWKTQPRSKSSNNIAYYREGSGTSILFIHGVGLRLESWNAQLKYLKDHFDVIAIDLPGHGESDHQTSSNKNIDSYTRMIKSFTDEIIQKKFIITGHSLGALIAIDYAIKYKNDCNGIVALNCVFQRSDGEMKALKKRLNNIASVNHEKEIDATTKRWFGDNNSEYG
;
A
#
# COMPACT_ATOMS: atom_id res chain seq x y z
N MET A 1 -19.34 -7.07 8.40
CA MET A 1 -18.92 -8.02 7.34
C MET A 1 -17.42 -8.29 7.52
N MET A 2 -17.02 -9.53 7.87
CA MET A 2 -15.62 -9.86 8.06
C MET A 2 -14.88 -9.75 6.72
N TRP A 3 -13.81 -8.98 6.67
CA TRP A 3 -13.01 -8.82 5.45
C TRP A 3 -12.46 -10.19 5.05
N LYS A 4 -12.86 -10.69 3.89
CA LYS A 4 -12.36 -11.98 3.39
C LYS A 4 -10.89 -11.79 3.02
N THR A 5 -10.02 -12.49 3.72
CA THR A 5 -8.58 -12.52 3.42
C THR A 5 -8.33 -13.12 2.06
N GLN A 6 -7.54 -12.47 1.22
CA GLN A 6 -7.12 -13.01 -0.06
C GLN A 6 -5.99 -14.04 0.13
N PRO A 7 -5.93 -15.10 -0.68
CA PRO A 7 -4.78 -16.00 -0.68
C PRO A 7 -3.52 -15.22 -1.11
N ARG A 8 -2.38 -15.57 -0.54
CA ARG A 8 -1.11 -14.90 -0.82
C ARG A 8 -0.05 -15.86 -1.31
N SER A 9 0.72 -15.39 -2.27
CA SER A 9 2.04 -15.91 -2.60
C SER A 9 3.11 -15.00 -2.00
N LYS A 10 4.36 -15.44 -1.93
CA LYS A 10 5.51 -14.63 -1.54
C LYS A 10 6.55 -14.59 -2.64
N SER A 11 7.14 -13.43 -2.87
CA SER A 11 8.32 -13.26 -3.71
C SER A 11 9.61 -13.67 -2.98
N SER A 12 10.72 -13.76 -3.69
CA SER A 12 12.04 -14.11 -3.11
C SER A 12 12.50 -13.13 -2.01
N ASN A 13 12.07 -11.87 -2.07
CA ASN A 13 12.32 -10.87 -1.04
C ASN A 13 11.19 -10.75 0.01
N ASN A 14 10.38 -11.81 0.14
CA ASN A 14 9.33 -11.95 1.14
C ASN A 14 8.23 -10.88 1.10
N ILE A 15 7.95 -10.31 -0.07
CA ILE A 15 6.75 -9.50 -0.29
C ILE A 15 5.58 -10.46 -0.54
N ALA A 16 4.57 -10.40 0.32
CA ALA A 16 3.32 -11.12 0.16
C ALA A 16 2.44 -10.40 -0.86
N TYR A 17 1.85 -11.16 -1.78
CA TYR A 17 1.03 -10.62 -2.85
C TYR A 17 -0.12 -11.54 -3.25
N TYR A 18 -1.15 -10.94 -3.80
CA TYR A 18 -2.25 -11.59 -4.51
C TYR A 18 -2.12 -11.30 -6.01
N ARG A 19 -2.41 -12.28 -6.85
CA ARG A 19 -2.47 -12.10 -8.31
C ARG A 19 -3.58 -12.93 -8.90
N GLU A 20 -4.38 -12.32 -9.78
CA GLU A 20 -5.44 -12.99 -10.54
C GLU A 20 -5.70 -12.24 -11.86
N GLY A 21 -6.32 -12.94 -12.83
CA GLY A 21 -6.66 -12.39 -14.12
C GLY A 21 -5.54 -12.53 -15.16
N SER A 22 -5.67 -11.81 -16.28
CA SER A 22 -4.73 -11.87 -17.39
C SER A 22 -4.73 -10.56 -18.20
N GLY A 23 -3.75 -10.40 -19.12
CA GLY A 23 -3.64 -9.21 -19.95
C GLY A 23 -2.67 -8.17 -19.39
N THR A 24 -3.01 -6.87 -19.48
CA THR A 24 -2.18 -5.79 -18.94
C THR A 24 -2.12 -5.85 -17.43
N SER A 25 -0.92 -5.88 -16.85
CA SER A 25 -0.75 -5.92 -15.39
C SER A 25 -1.03 -4.57 -14.75
N ILE A 26 -1.74 -4.61 -13.60
CA ILE A 26 -1.94 -3.48 -12.70
C ILE A 26 -1.41 -3.87 -11.32
N LEU A 27 -0.40 -3.15 -10.85
CA LEU A 27 0.14 -3.31 -9.50
C LEU A 27 -0.52 -2.33 -8.54
N PHE A 28 -1.09 -2.83 -7.45
CA PHE A 28 -1.76 -2.06 -6.40
C PHE A 28 -0.92 -2.01 -5.13
N ILE A 29 -0.63 -0.79 -4.64
CA ILE A 29 0.18 -0.52 -3.45
C ILE A 29 -0.68 0.25 -2.44
N HIS A 30 -0.93 -0.32 -1.28
CA HIS A 30 -1.75 0.26 -0.23
C HIS A 30 -1.06 1.38 0.56
N GLY A 31 -1.81 2.11 1.39
CA GLY A 31 -1.29 3.13 2.30
C GLY A 31 -0.75 2.54 3.61
N VAL A 32 -0.09 3.40 4.42
CA VAL A 32 0.42 3.03 5.74
C VAL A 32 -0.71 2.51 6.64
N GLY A 33 -0.44 1.43 7.39
CA GLY A 33 -1.41 0.81 8.31
C GLY A 33 -2.51 0.01 7.62
N LEU A 34 -2.47 -0.13 6.30
CA LEU A 34 -3.39 -0.95 5.52
C LEU A 34 -2.71 -2.25 5.08
N ARG A 35 -3.42 -3.02 4.28
CA ARG A 35 -2.96 -4.27 3.67
C ARG A 35 -3.64 -4.43 2.30
N LEU A 36 -3.26 -5.42 1.52
CA LEU A 36 -3.74 -5.59 0.14
C LEU A 36 -5.26 -5.71 0.00
N GLU A 37 -5.98 -6.16 1.04
CA GLU A 37 -7.44 -6.20 1.03
C GLU A 37 -8.10 -4.83 0.93
N SER A 38 -7.39 -3.74 1.17
CA SER A 38 -7.92 -2.39 0.90
C SER A 38 -8.30 -2.18 -0.57
N TRP A 39 -7.81 -3.06 -1.46
CA TRP A 39 -8.08 -3.08 -2.89
C TRP A 39 -9.11 -4.13 -3.34
N ASN A 40 -9.75 -4.84 -2.41
CA ASN A 40 -10.66 -5.95 -2.74
C ASN A 40 -11.73 -5.61 -3.78
N ALA A 41 -12.31 -4.41 -3.72
CA ALA A 41 -13.33 -3.98 -4.68
C ALA A 41 -12.75 -3.84 -6.09
N GLN A 42 -11.57 -3.21 -6.22
CA GLN A 42 -10.87 -3.02 -7.48
C GLN A 42 -10.37 -4.35 -8.05
N LEU A 43 -9.78 -5.21 -7.20
CA LEU A 43 -9.32 -6.53 -7.59
C LEU A 43 -10.47 -7.38 -8.15
N LYS A 44 -11.60 -7.41 -7.44
CA LYS A 44 -12.78 -8.17 -7.84
C LYS A 44 -13.34 -7.71 -9.20
N TYR A 45 -13.37 -6.41 -9.46
CA TYR A 45 -13.92 -5.87 -10.70
C TYR A 45 -12.95 -5.95 -11.88
N LEU A 46 -11.67 -5.71 -11.63
CA LEU A 46 -10.67 -5.57 -12.70
C LEU A 46 -10.06 -6.90 -13.16
N LYS A 47 -10.11 -7.96 -12.36
CA LYS A 47 -9.51 -9.26 -12.69
C LYS A 47 -10.07 -9.91 -13.96
N ASP A 48 -11.29 -9.56 -14.33
CA ASP A 48 -11.92 -10.10 -15.54
C ASP A 48 -11.37 -9.45 -16.84
N HIS A 49 -10.60 -8.35 -16.70
CA HIS A 49 -10.07 -7.55 -17.81
C HIS A 49 -8.55 -7.32 -17.74
N PHE A 50 -7.94 -7.50 -16.58
CA PHE A 50 -6.54 -7.18 -16.29
C PHE A 50 -5.88 -8.27 -15.45
N ASP A 51 -4.57 -8.36 -15.55
CA ASP A 51 -3.73 -9.10 -14.61
C ASP A 51 -3.52 -8.23 -13.35
N VAL A 52 -4.37 -8.42 -12.34
CA VAL A 52 -4.37 -7.61 -11.12
C VAL A 52 -3.41 -8.19 -10.09
N ILE A 53 -2.54 -7.36 -9.54
CA ILE A 53 -1.53 -7.73 -8.56
C ILE A 53 -1.62 -6.75 -7.40
N ALA A 54 -1.86 -7.22 -6.19
CA ALA A 54 -1.84 -6.38 -5.00
C ALA A 54 -0.82 -6.92 -4.00
N ILE A 55 -0.06 -6.05 -3.39
CA ILE A 55 0.99 -6.40 -2.44
C ILE A 55 0.66 -5.94 -1.02
N ASP A 56 1.17 -6.66 -0.05
CA ASP A 56 1.38 -6.11 1.29
C ASP A 56 2.75 -5.41 1.32
N LEU A 57 2.80 -4.13 1.70
CA LEU A 57 4.07 -3.42 1.87
C LEU A 57 4.90 -4.08 2.98
N PRO A 58 6.23 -4.01 2.93
CA PRO A 58 7.09 -4.52 4.00
C PRO A 58 6.65 -4.04 5.40
N GLY A 59 6.51 -5.00 6.32
CA GLY A 59 6.01 -4.75 7.66
C GLY A 59 4.50 -4.57 7.78
N HIS A 60 3.74 -4.87 6.70
CA HIS A 60 2.29 -4.86 6.70
C HIS A 60 1.76 -6.23 6.24
N GLY A 61 0.53 -6.55 6.64
CA GLY A 61 -0.13 -7.80 6.23
C GLY A 61 0.74 -9.03 6.51
N GLU A 62 1.03 -9.79 5.46
CA GLU A 62 1.86 -11.00 5.54
C GLU A 62 3.28 -10.82 4.96
N SER A 63 3.66 -9.59 4.58
CA SER A 63 5.03 -9.27 4.17
C SER A 63 5.96 -9.15 5.37
N ASP A 64 7.18 -9.65 5.21
CA ASP A 64 8.19 -9.56 6.25
C ASP A 64 8.64 -8.12 6.52
N HIS A 65 9.15 -7.87 7.71
CA HIS A 65 9.72 -6.57 8.06
C HIS A 65 11.02 -6.32 7.28
N GLN A 66 11.24 -5.08 6.86
CA GLN A 66 12.56 -4.67 6.39
C GLN A 66 13.58 -4.73 7.54
N THR A 67 14.67 -5.44 7.32
CA THR A 67 15.81 -5.47 8.24
C THR A 67 16.69 -4.21 8.16
N SER A 68 16.55 -3.42 7.09
CA SER A 68 17.28 -2.17 6.87
C SER A 68 16.84 -1.09 7.84
N SER A 69 17.81 -0.42 8.47
CA SER A 69 17.59 0.74 9.36
C SER A 69 17.08 1.98 8.63
N ASN A 70 17.21 2.04 7.31
CA ASN A 70 16.90 3.22 6.50
C ASN A 70 15.55 3.04 5.78
N LYS A 71 14.45 3.34 6.48
CA LYS A 71 13.08 3.25 5.97
C LYS A 71 12.66 4.58 5.32
N ASN A 72 12.96 4.76 4.05
CA ASN A 72 12.54 5.92 3.25
C ASN A 72 11.84 5.46 1.96
N ILE A 73 11.24 6.38 1.21
CA ILE A 73 10.53 6.08 -0.04
C ILE A 73 11.43 5.33 -1.02
N ASP A 74 12.68 5.76 -1.18
CA ASP A 74 13.65 5.12 -2.08
C ASP A 74 13.90 3.64 -1.74
N SER A 75 13.98 3.28 -0.46
CA SER A 75 14.13 1.88 -0.05
C SER A 75 12.91 1.03 -0.40
N TYR A 76 11.69 1.56 -0.21
CA TYR A 76 10.48 0.90 -0.68
C TYR A 76 10.46 0.75 -2.20
N THR A 77 10.79 1.81 -2.92
CA THR A 77 10.82 1.80 -4.39
C THR A 77 11.77 0.73 -4.94
N ARG A 78 12.98 0.59 -4.37
CA ARG A 78 13.92 -0.48 -4.75
C ARG A 78 13.39 -1.89 -4.48
N MET A 79 12.69 -2.08 -3.36
CA MET A 79 12.08 -3.38 -3.06
C MET A 79 10.95 -3.70 -4.04
N ILE A 80 10.13 -2.71 -4.39
CA ILE A 80 9.08 -2.87 -5.41
C ILE A 80 9.73 -3.15 -6.78
N LYS A 81 10.86 -2.52 -7.12
CA LYS A 81 11.58 -2.83 -8.37
C LYS A 81 12.02 -4.30 -8.41
N SER A 82 12.63 -4.80 -7.34
CA SER A 82 13.02 -6.21 -7.26
C SER A 82 11.81 -7.14 -7.39
N PHE A 83 10.69 -6.80 -6.74
CA PHE A 83 9.44 -7.54 -6.85
C PHE A 83 8.90 -7.56 -8.30
N THR A 84 8.88 -6.41 -8.97
CA THR A 84 8.33 -6.32 -10.33
C THR A 84 9.20 -7.04 -11.35
N ASP A 85 10.53 -7.04 -11.18
CA ASP A 85 11.47 -7.78 -12.02
C ASP A 85 11.29 -9.30 -11.89
N GLU A 86 10.93 -9.77 -10.70
CA GLU A 86 10.68 -11.20 -10.46
C GLU A 86 9.29 -11.63 -10.92
N ILE A 87 8.25 -10.86 -10.55
CA ILE A 87 6.86 -11.31 -10.61
C ILE A 87 6.12 -10.82 -11.86
N ILE A 88 6.39 -9.59 -12.34
CA ILE A 88 5.63 -9.00 -13.44
C ILE A 88 6.34 -9.17 -14.78
N GLN A 89 7.63 -8.86 -14.86
CA GLN A 89 8.52 -9.09 -16.00
C GLN A 89 8.06 -8.46 -17.34
N LYS A 90 7.16 -7.49 -17.30
CA LYS A 90 6.61 -6.76 -18.45
C LYS A 90 6.17 -5.37 -17.99
N LYS A 91 5.89 -4.48 -18.94
CA LYS A 91 5.35 -3.17 -18.60
C LYS A 91 3.98 -3.29 -17.94
N PHE A 92 3.71 -2.47 -16.93
CA PHE A 92 2.52 -2.50 -16.12
C PHE A 92 2.02 -1.10 -15.75
N ILE A 93 0.80 -1.02 -15.24
CA ILE A 93 0.26 0.18 -14.60
C ILE A 93 0.55 0.07 -13.11
N ILE A 94 1.15 1.10 -12.53
CA ILE A 94 1.39 1.16 -11.09
C ILE A 94 0.34 2.05 -10.42
N THR A 95 -0.36 1.52 -9.42
CA THR A 95 -1.43 2.19 -8.69
C THR A 95 -1.09 2.24 -7.21
N GLY A 96 -1.15 3.40 -6.60
CA GLY A 96 -0.85 3.56 -5.18
C GLY A 96 -1.82 4.49 -4.46
N HIS A 97 -2.03 4.22 -3.17
CA HIS A 97 -2.82 5.05 -2.27
C HIS A 97 -1.94 5.60 -1.14
N SER A 98 -2.01 6.90 -0.85
CA SER A 98 -1.29 7.55 0.25
C SER A 98 0.23 7.28 0.19
N LEU A 99 0.80 6.49 1.13
CA LEU A 99 2.19 6.04 1.07
C LEU A 99 2.48 5.27 -0.23
N GLY A 100 1.58 4.38 -0.65
CA GLY A 100 1.69 3.67 -1.91
C GLY A 100 1.71 4.60 -3.13
N ALA A 101 1.01 5.74 -3.07
CA ALA A 101 1.04 6.74 -4.12
C ALA A 101 2.42 7.44 -4.23
N LEU A 102 3.05 7.75 -3.10
CA LEU A 102 4.43 8.29 -3.09
C LEU A 102 5.42 7.29 -3.67
N ILE A 103 5.30 6.01 -3.32
CA ILE A 103 6.13 4.93 -3.86
C ILE A 103 5.89 4.78 -5.37
N ALA A 104 4.64 4.80 -5.82
CA ALA A 104 4.29 4.69 -7.25
C ALA A 104 4.87 5.85 -8.07
N ILE A 105 4.82 7.08 -7.56
CA ILE A 105 5.41 8.26 -8.21
C ILE A 105 6.94 8.12 -8.30
N ASP A 106 7.59 7.79 -7.19
CA ASP A 106 9.06 7.62 -7.15
C ASP A 106 9.50 6.49 -8.09
N TYR A 107 8.74 5.39 -8.12
CA TYR A 107 8.96 4.28 -9.06
C TYR A 107 8.87 4.73 -10.51
N ALA A 108 7.79 5.42 -10.89
CA ALA A 108 7.56 5.87 -12.26
C ALA A 108 8.62 6.88 -12.73
N ILE A 109 9.16 7.70 -11.83
CA ILE A 109 10.25 8.62 -12.12
C ILE A 109 11.56 7.85 -12.40
N LYS A 110 11.89 6.88 -11.53
CA LYS A 110 13.16 6.13 -11.60
C LYS A 110 13.17 5.07 -12.69
N TYR A 111 12.03 4.40 -12.88
CA TYR A 111 11.88 3.22 -13.75
C TYR A 111 10.78 3.44 -14.81
N LYS A 112 10.78 4.61 -15.44
CA LYS A 112 9.76 5.04 -16.41
C LYS A 112 9.49 4.05 -17.55
N ASN A 113 10.51 3.27 -17.93
CA ASN A 113 10.39 2.30 -19.01
C ASN A 113 9.62 1.04 -18.61
N ASP A 114 9.40 0.81 -17.32
CA ASP A 114 8.65 -0.32 -16.80
C ASP A 114 7.14 -0.03 -16.73
N CYS A 115 6.77 1.26 -16.78
CA CYS A 115 5.40 1.70 -16.57
C CYS A 115 4.69 2.02 -17.89
N ASN A 116 3.48 1.48 -18.08
CA ASN A 116 2.51 1.94 -19.08
C ASN A 116 1.65 3.10 -18.58
N GLY A 117 1.59 3.31 -17.27
CA GLY A 117 0.82 4.37 -16.63
C GLY A 117 0.98 4.35 -15.12
N ILE A 118 0.53 5.43 -14.50
CA ILE A 118 0.55 5.62 -13.05
C ILE A 118 -0.82 6.13 -12.58
N VAL A 119 -1.29 5.62 -11.44
CA VAL A 119 -2.46 6.12 -10.72
C VAL A 119 -2.05 6.41 -9.28
N ALA A 120 -2.03 7.68 -8.88
CA ALA A 120 -1.66 8.12 -7.54
C ALA A 120 -2.88 8.71 -6.82
N LEU A 121 -3.41 7.97 -5.83
CA LEU A 121 -4.59 8.34 -5.08
C LEU A 121 -4.22 8.92 -3.72
N ASN A 122 -4.81 10.06 -3.35
CA ASN A 122 -4.62 10.74 -2.07
C ASN A 122 -3.12 10.91 -1.70
N CYS A 123 -2.31 11.28 -2.68
CA CYS A 123 -0.88 11.52 -2.49
C CYS A 123 -0.69 12.77 -1.62
N VAL A 124 0.07 12.62 -0.53
CA VAL A 124 0.42 13.76 0.32
C VAL A 124 1.64 14.46 -0.28
N PHE A 125 1.40 15.51 -1.05
CA PHE A 125 2.45 16.28 -1.72
C PHE A 125 3.18 17.24 -0.77
N GLN A 126 2.43 17.95 0.07
CA GLN A 126 2.98 18.93 1.00
C GLN A 126 2.14 18.94 2.28
N ARG A 127 2.80 19.09 3.41
CA ARG A 127 2.15 19.29 4.72
C ARG A 127 2.45 20.68 5.23
N SER A 128 1.44 21.32 5.80
CA SER A 128 1.63 22.54 6.58
C SER A 128 2.40 22.25 7.89
N ASP A 129 2.97 23.27 8.50
CA ASP A 129 3.67 23.13 9.80
C ASP A 129 2.74 22.57 10.89
N GLY A 130 1.47 22.94 10.86
CA GLY A 130 0.45 22.41 11.77
C GLY A 130 0.23 20.90 11.61
N GLU A 131 0.12 20.43 10.37
CA GLU A 131 -0.03 19.00 10.06
C GLU A 131 1.25 18.20 10.43
N MET A 132 2.42 18.79 10.21
CA MET A 132 3.69 18.18 10.61
C MET A 132 3.80 18.04 12.14
N LYS A 133 3.36 19.08 12.90
CA LYS A 133 3.32 19.06 14.36
C LYS A 133 2.33 18.01 14.87
N ALA A 134 1.15 17.92 14.27
CA ALA A 134 0.15 16.89 14.59
C ALA A 134 0.67 15.48 14.32
N LEU A 135 1.35 15.27 13.17
CA LEU A 135 1.96 13.98 12.83
C LEU A 135 3.03 13.57 13.84
N LYS A 136 3.94 14.47 14.20
CA LYS A 136 4.98 14.21 15.21
C LYS A 136 4.37 13.83 16.57
N LYS A 137 3.34 14.57 17.01
CA LYS A 137 2.60 14.26 18.25
C LYS A 137 2.00 12.85 18.20
N ARG A 138 1.39 12.47 17.07
CA ARG A 138 0.82 11.14 16.88
C ARG A 138 1.88 10.04 16.89
N LEU A 139 3.02 10.23 16.22
CA LEU A 139 4.12 9.26 16.24
C LEU A 139 4.66 9.02 17.65
N ASN A 140 4.80 10.08 18.45
CA ASN A 140 5.21 9.96 19.84
C ASN A 140 4.16 9.19 20.68
N ASN A 141 2.88 9.41 20.42
CA ASN A 141 1.80 8.69 21.11
C ASN A 141 1.79 7.19 20.75
N ILE A 142 1.97 6.82 19.47
CA ILE A 142 2.03 5.41 19.04
C ILE A 142 3.15 4.65 19.75
N ALA A 143 4.27 5.30 20.03
CA ALA A 143 5.40 4.69 20.75
C ALA A 143 5.12 4.47 22.24
N SER A 144 4.11 5.14 22.84
CA SER A 144 3.85 5.19 24.28
C SER A 144 2.48 4.70 24.73
N VAL A 145 1.53 4.36 23.84
CA VAL A 145 0.12 4.18 24.19
C VAL A 145 -0.46 2.84 23.69
N ASN A 146 -1.47 2.37 24.44
CA ASN A 146 -2.33 1.22 24.14
C ASN A 146 -2.88 1.27 22.71
N HIS A 147 -2.56 0.26 21.91
CA HIS A 147 -2.96 0.13 20.49
C HIS A 147 -4.46 0.27 20.27
N GLU A 148 -5.31 -0.18 21.19
CA GLU A 148 -6.77 -0.08 21.06
C GLU A 148 -7.25 1.37 20.96
N LYS A 149 -6.72 2.28 21.78
CA LYS A 149 -7.08 3.71 21.73
C LYS A 149 -6.70 4.39 20.41
N GLU A 150 -5.58 3.98 19.81
CA GLU A 150 -5.16 4.52 18.50
C GLU A 150 -6.00 3.93 17.36
N ILE A 151 -6.43 2.68 17.46
CA ILE A 151 -7.36 2.06 16.52
C ILE A 151 -8.68 2.81 16.56
N ASP A 152 -9.28 3.02 17.74
CA ASP A 152 -10.53 3.75 17.91
C ASP A 152 -10.44 5.18 17.37
N ALA A 153 -9.38 5.92 17.71
CA ALA A 153 -9.16 7.28 17.24
C ALA A 153 -8.98 7.32 15.71
N THR A 154 -8.35 6.32 15.13
CA THR A 154 -8.17 6.21 13.68
C THR A 154 -9.48 5.88 12.99
N THR A 155 -10.24 4.92 13.52
CA THR A 155 -11.55 4.50 13.01
C THR A 155 -12.54 5.67 13.04
N LYS A 156 -12.61 6.37 14.19
CA LYS A 156 -13.44 7.57 14.33
C LYS A 156 -13.07 8.69 13.36
N ARG A 157 -11.78 8.89 13.09
CA ARG A 157 -11.32 9.90 12.12
C ARG A 157 -11.68 9.55 10.67
N TRP A 158 -11.70 8.27 10.32
CA TRP A 158 -11.98 7.83 8.94
C TRP A 158 -13.46 7.65 8.66
N PHE A 159 -14.23 7.20 9.65
CA PHE A 159 -15.62 6.80 9.49
C PHE A 159 -16.61 7.61 10.35
N GLY A 160 -16.10 8.58 11.16
CA GLY A 160 -16.95 9.34 12.09
C GLY A 160 -17.35 8.55 13.33
N ASP A 161 -18.31 9.10 14.08
CA ASP A 161 -18.80 8.49 15.33
C ASP A 161 -19.80 7.33 15.10
N ASN A 162 -20.37 7.20 13.89
CA ASN A 162 -21.36 6.17 13.54
C ASN A 162 -20.71 5.00 12.80
N ASN A 163 -20.05 4.11 13.53
CA ASN A 163 -19.48 2.88 12.97
C ASN A 163 -20.51 1.80 12.58
N SER A 164 -21.82 2.02 12.80
CA SER A 164 -22.84 0.98 12.65
C SER A 164 -23.23 0.64 11.20
N GLU A 165 -22.90 1.49 10.22
CA GLU A 165 -23.27 1.24 8.82
C GLU A 165 -22.18 0.59 7.96
N TYR A 166 -20.93 0.52 8.46
CA TYR A 166 -19.78 0.00 7.69
C TYR A 166 -19.03 -1.16 8.37
N GLY A 167 -19.58 -1.67 9.45
CA GLY A 167 -19.08 -2.84 10.20
C GLY A 167 -19.67 -4.17 9.75
#